data_979bcfcc5476c08fbbcfb7dda3e679e1
#
_entry.id   979bcfcc5476c08fbbcfb7dda3e679e1
#
_cell.length_a   1.000
_cell.length_b   1.000
_cell.length_c   1.000
_cell.angle_alpha   90.00
_cell.angle_beta   90.00
_cell.angle_gamma   90.00
#
_symmetry.space_group_name_H-M   'P 1'
#
loop_
_entity.id
_entity.type
_entity.pdbx_description
1 polymer ?
#
loop_
_entity_poly.entity_id
_entity_poly.type
_entity_poly.pdbx_seq_one_letter_code
_entity_poly.pdbx_strand_id
1 'polypeptide(L)'
;MFVSFFPRPRAFFWSVVLWSAICVAGWYAGGAELGARFGFGPADAELAIAVSRFWSEPFLWFYLYFLVAVALFAAFWQAVAPHRWWRWSILGSALLLFVTYYQVQVSVAINDWYGPFYDLIQAALGKTRPVTLGEFYGYTVSFLQIALVSVAVLALTRFFVSHYVFRWRTAMNDYYMAHWPQLRHIEGASQRVQDDTMRFATTTEQLGISLLDALMTLIAFLPVLVTLSANITELPIIGAIPHPLVVAALLWSAFGTGVLALVGIKLPGLEFRNQRVEAAYRKELVYGEDDPARADPVTTGQLFANLRRNYFRLYFHYVYFNVSRYLYIQTDNIFPYLILGPTIIVGAITLGAMNQILNALDQVRTSFQYLITSWPTIVELLSIYKRLRAFEATITGGPLPSIDSDFLAAARARDGSVPLVDG
;
A
#
# COMPACT_ATOMS: atom_id res chain seq x y z
N MET A 1 -20.14 -3.07 6.92
CA MET A 1 -18.66 -2.97 6.79
C MET A 1 -18.12 -1.71 7.44
N PHE A 2 -18.13 -0.58 6.70
CA PHE A 2 -17.56 0.68 7.20
C PHE A 2 -18.40 1.31 8.31
N VAL A 3 -19.73 1.26 8.22
CA VAL A 3 -20.67 1.83 9.21
C VAL A 3 -20.52 1.20 10.58
N SER A 4 -20.12 -0.06 10.67
CA SER A 4 -19.92 -0.76 11.94
C SER A 4 -18.71 -0.26 12.73
N PHE A 5 -17.72 0.36 12.05
CA PHE A 5 -16.44 0.72 12.66
C PHE A 5 -16.11 2.22 12.58
N PHE A 6 -16.52 2.90 11.50
CA PHE A 6 -16.26 4.32 11.29
C PHE A 6 -17.52 5.16 11.43
N PRO A 7 -17.46 6.35 12.08
CA PRO A 7 -18.59 7.25 12.17
C PRO A 7 -18.93 7.83 10.79
N ARG A 8 -20.20 7.71 10.34
CA ARG A 8 -20.66 8.24 9.03
C ARG A 8 -19.63 8.10 7.90
N PRO A 9 -19.32 6.89 7.44
CA PRO A 9 -18.09 6.57 6.66
C PRO A 9 -17.81 7.51 5.48
N ARG A 10 -18.80 7.88 4.68
CA ARG A 10 -18.60 8.77 3.52
C ARG A 10 -18.05 10.14 3.94
N ALA A 11 -18.70 10.78 4.92
CA ALA A 11 -18.27 12.07 5.43
C ALA A 11 -16.94 11.95 6.16
N PHE A 12 -16.76 10.87 6.91
CA PHE A 12 -15.50 10.59 7.63
C PHE A 12 -14.31 10.50 6.69
N PHE A 13 -14.34 9.66 5.67
CA PHE A 13 -13.20 9.49 4.76
C PHE A 13 -12.90 10.77 3.96
N TRP A 14 -13.92 11.50 3.49
CA TRP A 14 -13.68 12.80 2.85
C TRP A 14 -13.09 13.83 3.81
N SER A 15 -13.53 13.84 5.07
CA SER A 15 -12.95 14.72 6.08
C SER A 15 -11.51 14.34 6.44
N VAL A 16 -11.16 13.05 6.46
CA VAL A 16 -9.76 12.59 6.63
C VAL A 16 -8.88 13.14 5.51
N VAL A 17 -9.31 12.98 4.24
CA VAL A 17 -8.53 13.47 3.09
C VAL A 17 -8.36 14.99 3.17
N LEU A 18 -9.46 15.72 3.40
CA LEU A 18 -9.43 17.18 3.49
C LEU A 18 -8.57 17.66 4.66
N TRP A 19 -8.74 17.08 5.86
CA TRP A 19 -7.98 17.45 7.05
C TRP A 19 -6.50 17.14 6.88
N SER A 20 -6.14 15.98 6.34
CA SER A 20 -4.75 15.64 6.02
C SER A 20 -4.13 16.61 5.03
N ALA A 21 -4.87 16.99 3.97
CA ALA A 21 -4.40 17.98 3.00
C ALA A 21 -4.18 19.35 3.65
N ILE A 22 -5.10 19.80 4.52
CA ILE A 22 -4.95 21.07 5.29
C ILE A 22 -3.72 21.01 6.20
N CYS A 23 -3.54 19.90 6.95
CA CYS A 23 -2.40 19.73 7.84
C CYS A 23 -1.07 19.71 7.08
N VAL A 24 -1.00 18.98 5.97
CA VAL A 24 0.22 18.97 5.12
C VAL A 24 0.48 20.35 4.52
N ALA A 25 -0.52 20.99 3.93
CA ALA A 25 -0.37 22.35 3.41
C ALA A 25 0.05 23.35 4.50
N GLY A 26 -0.55 23.27 5.69
CA GLY A 26 -0.19 24.11 6.83
C GLY A 26 1.24 23.89 7.30
N TRP A 27 1.72 22.64 7.29
CA TRP A 27 3.11 22.32 7.62
C TRP A 27 4.10 23.00 6.67
N TYR A 28 3.88 22.87 5.36
CA TYR A 28 4.75 23.49 4.35
C TYR A 28 4.55 25.01 4.19
N ALA A 29 3.40 25.56 4.56
CA ALA A 29 3.12 27.00 4.50
C ALA A 29 3.70 27.81 5.69
N GLY A 30 4.51 27.16 6.55
CA GLY A 30 5.16 27.82 7.68
C GLY A 30 4.96 27.09 9.02
N GLY A 31 4.17 26.02 9.05
CA GLY A 31 3.97 25.19 10.26
C GLY A 31 5.28 24.60 10.79
N ALA A 32 6.19 24.21 9.89
CA ALA A 32 7.52 23.73 10.27
C ALA A 32 8.36 24.80 10.98
N GLU A 33 8.30 26.05 10.50
CA GLU A 33 9.06 27.19 11.06
C GLU A 33 8.50 27.68 12.40
N LEU A 34 7.21 27.44 12.66
CA LEU A 34 6.60 27.80 13.94
C LEU A 34 7.29 27.12 15.14
N GLY A 35 7.92 25.97 14.92
CA GLY A 35 8.67 25.26 15.95
C GLY A 35 9.71 26.13 16.63
N ALA A 36 10.44 26.91 15.85
CA ALA A 36 11.47 27.82 16.38
C ALA A 36 10.88 28.87 17.36
N ARG A 37 9.63 29.30 17.16
CA ARG A 37 8.94 30.26 18.07
C ARG A 37 8.51 29.62 19.39
N PHE A 38 8.35 28.29 19.41
CA PHE A 38 7.99 27.52 20.60
C PHE A 38 9.19 26.87 21.30
N GLY A 39 10.43 27.21 20.90
CA GLY A 39 11.65 26.71 21.53
C GLY A 39 12.19 25.42 20.94
N PHE A 40 11.60 24.94 19.84
CA PHE A 40 12.18 23.90 19.01
C PHE A 40 13.13 24.55 17.98
N GLY A 41 14.20 23.87 17.63
CA GLY A 41 15.19 24.38 16.69
C GLY A 41 14.62 24.71 15.30
N PRO A 42 15.42 25.34 14.43
CA PRO A 42 14.99 25.68 13.08
C PRO A 42 14.66 24.41 12.27
N ALA A 43 13.69 24.53 11.36
CA ALA A 43 13.21 23.40 10.56
C ALA A 43 14.26 22.84 9.59
N ASP A 44 15.24 23.65 9.21
CA ASP A 44 16.36 23.33 8.32
C ASP A 44 17.64 22.89 9.07
N ALA A 45 17.55 22.61 10.39
CA ALA A 45 18.67 22.12 11.16
C ALA A 45 19.24 20.83 10.55
N GLU A 46 20.57 20.78 10.45
CA GLU A 46 21.27 19.59 9.98
C GLU A 46 21.00 18.40 10.92
N LEU A 47 20.39 17.35 10.37
CA LEU A 47 19.99 16.20 11.16
C LEU A 47 21.16 15.22 11.33
N ALA A 48 21.36 14.71 12.54
CA ALA A 48 22.39 13.72 12.81
C ALA A 48 22.14 12.43 12.01
N ILE A 49 23.21 11.82 11.49
CA ILE A 49 23.19 10.51 10.86
C ILE A 49 23.30 9.42 11.94
N ALA A 50 22.32 9.40 12.81
CA ALA A 50 22.22 8.49 13.95
C ALA A 50 20.76 8.38 14.41
N VAL A 51 20.50 7.44 15.31
CA VAL A 51 19.18 7.26 15.91
C VAL A 51 18.68 8.51 16.66
N SER A 52 19.59 9.37 17.16
CA SER A 52 19.27 10.65 17.82
C SER A 52 18.50 11.61 16.93
N ARG A 53 18.55 11.44 15.61
CA ARG A 53 17.73 12.20 14.64
C ARG A 53 16.25 12.20 15.02
N PHE A 54 15.71 11.05 15.42
CA PHE A 54 14.29 10.90 15.74
C PHE A 54 13.87 11.56 17.06
N TRP A 55 14.84 12.03 17.86
CA TRP A 55 14.64 12.78 19.09
C TRP A 55 15.10 14.25 18.96
N SER A 56 15.46 14.66 17.75
CA SER A 56 15.86 16.04 17.49
C SER A 56 14.67 16.99 17.62
N GLU A 57 14.95 18.25 17.88
CA GLU A 57 13.92 19.29 18.07
C GLU A 57 12.94 19.39 16.89
N PRO A 58 13.37 19.37 15.59
CA PRO A 58 12.44 19.37 14.47
C PRO A 58 11.49 18.16 14.45
N PHE A 59 11.99 16.96 14.81
CA PHE A 59 11.15 15.77 14.90
C PHE A 59 10.16 15.85 16.07
N LEU A 60 10.60 16.32 17.23
CA LEU A 60 9.73 16.52 18.40
C LEU A 60 8.62 17.54 18.09
N TRP A 61 8.95 18.61 17.36
CA TRP A 61 7.96 19.58 16.90
C TRP A 61 6.94 18.94 15.94
N PHE A 62 7.39 18.14 14.98
CA PHE A 62 6.49 17.41 14.10
C PHE A 62 5.56 16.46 14.87
N TYR A 63 6.10 15.74 15.86
CA TYR A 63 5.27 14.85 16.69
C TYR A 63 4.19 15.61 17.45
N LEU A 64 4.53 16.76 18.02
CA LEU A 64 3.57 17.62 18.70
C LEU A 64 2.51 18.15 17.72
N TYR A 65 2.93 18.63 16.55
CA TYR A 65 2.02 19.08 15.50
C TYR A 65 1.04 17.98 15.08
N PHE A 66 1.55 16.78 14.83
CA PHE A 66 0.73 15.63 14.48
C PHE A 66 -0.26 15.28 15.60
N LEU A 67 0.19 15.21 16.84
CA LEU A 67 -0.68 14.92 17.99
C LEU A 67 -1.81 15.95 18.13
N VAL A 68 -1.51 17.24 17.99
CA VAL A 68 -2.52 18.31 18.03
C VAL A 68 -3.52 18.15 16.88
N ALA A 69 -3.05 17.91 15.66
CA ALA A 69 -3.92 17.68 14.50
C ALA A 69 -4.86 16.48 14.70
N VAL A 70 -4.35 15.37 15.23
CA VAL A 70 -5.14 14.18 15.55
C VAL A 70 -6.14 14.45 16.68
N ALA A 71 -5.72 15.15 17.74
CA ALA A 71 -6.58 15.50 18.86
C ALA A 71 -7.77 16.38 18.43
N LEU A 72 -7.52 17.38 17.59
CA LEU A 72 -8.57 18.24 17.02
C LEU A 72 -9.54 17.46 16.15
N PHE A 73 -9.03 16.58 15.28
CA PHE A 73 -9.86 15.73 14.43
C PHE A 73 -10.70 14.75 15.24
N ALA A 74 -10.10 14.12 16.25
CA ALA A 74 -10.80 13.21 17.16
C ALA A 74 -11.87 13.91 17.97
N ALA A 75 -11.58 15.10 18.52
CA ALA A 75 -12.55 15.92 19.26
C ALA A 75 -13.72 16.34 18.38
N PHE A 76 -13.45 16.78 17.14
CA PHE A 76 -14.50 17.12 16.17
C PHE A 76 -15.45 15.93 15.92
N TRP A 77 -14.90 14.76 15.59
CA TRP A 77 -15.75 13.60 15.30
C TRP A 77 -16.46 13.06 16.53
N GLN A 78 -15.87 13.18 17.72
CA GLN A 78 -16.54 12.81 18.96
C GLN A 78 -17.73 13.73 19.29
N ALA A 79 -17.64 15.01 18.90
CA ALA A 79 -18.73 15.97 19.06
C ALA A 79 -19.86 15.77 18.01
N VAL A 80 -19.49 15.51 16.74
CA VAL A 80 -20.43 15.46 15.62
C VAL A 80 -21.13 14.10 15.47
N ALA A 81 -20.40 13.01 15.72
CA ALA A 81 -20.91 11.65 15.57
C ALA A 81 -20.16 10.70 16.51
N PRO A 82 -20.49 10.69 17.82
CA PRO A 82 -19.87 9.76 18.77
C PRO A 82 -20.12 8.33 18.32
N HIS A 83 -19.05 7.53 18.34
CA HIS A 83 -19.08 6.15 17.85
C HIS A 83 -18.38 5.22 18.83
N ARG A 84 -18.93 3.99 19.08
CA ARG A 84 -18.37 3.02 20.04
C ARG A 84 -16.90 2.70 19.77
N TRP A 85 -16.51 2.62 18.49
CA TRP A 85 -15.16 2.22 18.04
C TRP A 85 -14.22 3.39 17.77
N TRP A 86 -14.55 4.64 18.13
CA TRP A 86 -13.78 5.84 17.81
C TRP A 86 -12.30 5.76 18.19
N ARG A 87 -11.98 5.13 19.33
CA ARG A 87 -10.59 4.94 19.76
C ARG A 87 -9.78 4.14 18.74
N TRP A 88 -10.41 3.14 18.12
CA TRP A 88 -9.76 2.32 17.12
C TRP A 88 -9.87 2.92 15.73
N SER A 89 -11.04 3.34 15.31
CA SER A 89 -11.25 3.87 13.97
C SER A 89 -10.64 5.25 13.73
N ILE A 90 -10.42 6.07 14.76
CA ILE A 90 -9.80 7.38 14.63
C ILE A 90 -8.36 7.34 15.16
N LEU A 91 -8.17 7.11 16.47
CA LEU A 91 -6.82 7.13 17.06
C LEU A 91 -5.96 5.97 16.57
N GLY A 92 -6.55 4.77 16.41
CA GLY A 92 -5.83 3.62 15.86
C GLY A 92 -5.39 3.85 14.41
N SER A 93 -6.26 4.42 13.56
CA SER A 93 -5.88 4.78 12.19
C SER A 93 -4.82 5.88 12.14
N ALA A 94 -4.91 6.87 13.04
CA ALA A 94 -3.88 7.92 13.18
C ALA A 94 -2.53 7.34 13.62
N LEU A 95 -2.53 6.36 14.54
CA LEU A 95 -1.30 5.67 14.93
C LEU A 95 -0.67 4.89 13.77
N LEU A 96 -1.47 4.19 12.95
CA LEU A 96 -0.98 3.52 11.75
C LEU A 96 -0.36 4.51 10.77
N LEU A 97 -1.01 5.66 10.54
CA LEU A 97 -0.50 6.74 9.71
C LEU A 97 0.85 7.27 10.24
N PHE A 98 0.94 7.52 11.55
CA PHE A 98 2.16 8.00 12.20
C PHE A 98 3.31 7.01 12.05
N VAL A 99 3.05 5.72 12.29
CA VAL A 99 4.08 4.68 12.17
C VAL A 99 4.54 4.51 10.72
N THR A 100 3.64 4.60 9.75
CA THR A 100 4.00 4.60 8.32
C THR A 100 4.91 5.78 8.00
N TYR A 101 4.57 6.98 8.44
CA TYR A 101 5.45 8.14 8.32
C TYR A 101 6.82 7.90 8.97
N TYR A 102 6.84 7.35 10.19
CA TYR A 102 8.08 7.05 10.89
C TYR A 102 8.98 6.08 10.11
N GLN A 103 8.41 5.02 9.52
CA GLN A 103 9.15 4.06 8.69
C GLN A 103 9.75 4.71 7.44
N VAL A 104 9.02 5.62 6.80
CA VAL A 104 9.54 6.40 5.68
C VAL A 104 10.71 7.27 6.12
N GLN A 105 10.63 7.92 7.30
CA GLN A 105 11.74 8.71 7.85
C GLN A 105 12.96 7.86 8.21
N VAL A 106 12.76 6.61 8.64
CA VAL A 106 13.86 5.64 8.81
C VAL A 106 14.52 5.35 7.46
N SER A 107 13.75 5.17 6.39
CA SER A 107 14.29 4.95 5.04
C SER A 107 15.11 6.14 4.55
N VAL A 108 14.66 7.39 4.84
CA VAL A 108 15.43 8.61 4.56
C VAL A 108 16.71 8.65 5.38
N ALA A 109 16.65 8.33 6.68
CA ALA A 109 17.85 8.30 7.53
C ALA A 109 18.90 7.29 7.05
N ILE A 110 18.45 6.12 6.58
CA ILE A 110 19.34 5.11 5.97
C ILE A 110 19.93 5.63 4.65
N ASN A 111 19.13 6.34 3.84
CA ASN A 111 19.62 6.96 2.63
C ASN A 111 20.72 8.02 2.92
N ASP A 112 20.52 8.84 3.93
CA ASP A 112 21.52 9.83 4.36
C ASP A 112 22.79 9.15 4.91
N TRP A 113 22.64 7.99 5.55
CA TRP A 113 23.78 7.20 6.04
C TRP A 113 24.63 6.60 4.91
N TYR A 114 24.04 6.28 3.75
CA TYR A 114 24.80 5.75 2.61
C TYR A 114 25.89 6.72 2.15
N GLY A 115 25.64 8.01 2.14
CA GLY A 115 26.60 9.01 1.68
C GLY A 115 27.96 8.86 2.37
N PRO A 116 28.08 9.26 3.64
CA PRO A 116 29.37 9.26 4.34
C PRO A 116 29.94 7.86 4.56
N PHE A 117 29.12 6.82 4.69
CA PHE A 117 29.63 5.45 4.83
C PHE A 117 30.33 4.94 3.58
N TYR A 118 29.71 5.11 2.41
CA TYR A 118 30.34 4.66 1.15
C TYR A 118 31.49 5.57 0.72
N ASP A 119 31.47 6.86 1.08
CA ASP A 119 32.62 7.75 0.90
C ASP A 119 33.79 7.35 1.79
N LEU A 120 33.54 6.88 3.00
CA LEU A 120 34.55 6.29 3.87
C LEU A 120 35.19 5.06 3.23
N ILE A 121 34.35 4.15 2.66
CA ILE A 121 34.84 2.97 1.94
C ILE A 121 35.69 3.39 0.73
N GLN A 122 35.23 4.35 -0.05
CA GLN A 122 35.96 4.86 -1.20
C GLN A 122 37.34 5.43 -0.77
N ALA A 123 37.37 6.21 0.31
CA ALA A 123 38.59 6.76 0.86
C ALA A 123 39.56 5.69 1.34
N ALA A 124 39.07 4.65 2.01
CA ALA A 124 39.89 3.53 2.50
C ALA A 124 40.48 2.71 1.34
N LEU A 125 39.68 2.34 0.35
CA LEU A 125 40.11 1.55 -0.79
C LEU A 125 41.05 2.34 -1.73
N GLY A 126 40.73 3.61 -1.96
CA GLY A 126 41.55 4.53 -2.78
C GLY A 126 42.79 5.06 -2.06
N LYS A 127 42.92 4.78 -0.75
CA LYS A 127 44.02 5.28 0.09
C LYS A 127 44.18 6.80 0.04
N THR A 128 43.07 7.53 -0.16
CA THR A 128 43.08 9.00 -0.31
C THR A 128 43.28 9.70 1.03
N ARG A 129 42.89 9.05 2.13
CA ARG A 129 43.15 9.45 3.52
C ARG A 129 43.28 8.22 4.44
N PRO A 130 43.94 8.35 5.59
CA PRO A 130 43.93 7.30 6.60
C PRO A 130 42.52 7.15 7.16
N VAL A 131 42.00 5.92 7.17
CA VAL A 131 40.72 5.54 7.77
C VAL A 131 41.01 4.60 8.94
N THR A 132 40.42 4.87 10.08
CA THR A 132 40.58 4.02 11.29
C THR A 132 39.45 3.01 11.41
N LEU A 133 39.72 1.87 12.05
CA LEU A 133 38.68 0.88 12.38
C LEU A 133 37.58 1.48 13.28
N GLY A 134 37.95 2.41 14.17
CA GLY A 134 36.98 3.10 15.03
C GLY A 134 35.97 3.94 14.24
N GLU A 135 36.45 4.65 13.20
CA GLU A 135 35.58 5.42 12.29
C GLU A 135 34.65 4.51 11.49
N PHE A 136 35.18 3.40 10.96
CA PHE A 136 34.37 2.42 10.23
C PHE A 136 33.30 1.79 11.10
N TYR A 137 33.67 1.32 12.29
CA TYR A 137 32.70 0.74 13.24
C TYR A 137 31.71 1.78 13.78
N GLY A 138 32.09 3.06 13.86
CA GLY A 138 31.19 4.14 14.26
C GLY A 138 29.98 4.25 13.30
N TYR A 139 30.20 4.24 12.00
CA TYR A 139 29.10 4.20 11.02
C TYR A 139 28.29 2.91 11.08
N THR A 140 28.94 1.77 11.26
CA THR A 140 28.26 0.48 11.39
C THR A 140 27.34 0.44 12.63
N VAL A 141 27.80 0.97 13.76
CA VAL A 141 27.00 1.09 14.98
C VAL A 141 25.83 2.05 14.78
N SER A 142 26.04 3.20 14.11
CA SER A 142 24.95 4.13 13.81
C SER A 142 23.87 3.48 12.94
N PHE A 143 24.23 2.73 11.91
CA PHE A 143 23.28 1.95 11.13
C PHE A 143 22.51 0.94 11.99
N LEU A 144 23.24 0.16 12.82
CA LEU A 144 22.63 -0.86 13.66
C LEU A 144 21.63 -0.26 14.64
N GLN A 145 21.93 0.90 15.23
CA GLN A 145 21.00 1.61 16.11
C GLN A 145 19.72 2.01 15.39
N ILE A 146 19.81 2.58 14.19
CA ILE A 146 18.64 2.94 13.36
C ILE A 146 17.85 1.68 13.02
N ALA A 147 18.52 0.61 12.57
CA ALA A 147 17.90 -0.64 12.18
C ALA A 147 17.19 -1.34 13.35
N LEU A 148 17.80 -1.39 14.55
CA LEU A 148 17.19 -2.01 15.73
C LEU A 148 15.92 -1.28 16.18
N VAL A 149 15.91 0.06 16.16
CA VAL A 149 14.71 0.84 16.46
C VAL A 149 13.64 0.56 15.42
N SER A 150 13.99 0.52 14.12
CA SER A 150 13.07 0.16 13.05
C SER A 150 12.45 -1.23 13.27
N VAL A 151 13.26 -2.24 13.59
CA VAL A 151 12.78 -3.60 13.86
C VAL A 151 11.81 -3.63 15.04
N ALA A 152 12.12 -2.93 16.13
CA ALA A 152 11.24 -2.85 17.31
C ALA A 152 9.90 -2.19 16.93
N VAL A 153 9.93 -1.08 16.21
CA VAL A 153 8.72 -0.38 15.75
C VAL A 153 7.91 -1.25 14.80
N LEU A 154 8.54 -1.94 13.85
CA LEU A 154 7.87 -2.87 12.93
C LEU A 154 7.19 -4.03 13.67
N ALA A 155 7.87 -4.63 14.64
CA ALA A 155 7.30 -5.72 15.44
C ALA A 155 6.08 -5.27 16.25
N LEU A 156 6.16 -4.12 16.92
CA LEU A 156 5.05 -3.53 17.66
C LEU A 156 3.90 -3.13 16.74
N THR A 157 4.21 -2.59 15.58
CA THR A 157 3.22 -2.24 14.56
C THR A 157 2.46 -3.46 14.07
N ARG A 158 3.16 -4.56 13.78
CA ARG A 158 2.52 -5.82 13.35
C ARG A 158 1.56 -6.36 14.41
N PHE A 159 1.96 -6.31 15.67
CA PHE A 159 1.09 -6.65 16.78
C PHE A 159 -0.14 -5.75 16.84
N PHE A 160 0.05 -4.43 16.76
CA PHE A 160 -1.05 -3.46 16.77
C PHE A 160 -2.01 -3.64 15.59
N VAL A 161 -1.48 -3.83 14.38
CA VAL A 161 -2.26 -4.09 13.16
C VAL A 161 -3.15 -5.32 13.32
N SER A 162 -2.61 -6.42 13.86
CA SER A 162 -3.39 -7.63 14.11
C SER A 162 -4.58 -7.36 15.04
N HIS A 163 -4.37 -6.56 16.09
CA HIS A 163 -5.44 -6.13 16.99
C HIS A 163 -6.43 -5.17 16.32
N TYR A 164 -5.96 -4.24 15.50
CA TYR A 164 -6.79 -3.30 14.76
C TYR A 164 -7.74 -4.02 13.80
N VAL A 165 -7.22 -4.91 12.97
CA VAL A 165 -7.96 -5.73 12.01
C VAL A 165 -9.01 -6.60 12.73
N PHE A 166 -8.61 -7.26 13.83
CA PHE A 166 -9.53 -8.12 14.57
C PHE A 166 -10.65 -7.31 15.25
N ARG A 167 -10.39 -6.09 15.71
CA ARG A 167 -11.43 -5.21 16.25
C ARG A 167 -12.38 -4.70 15.18
N TRP A 168 -11.87 -4.42 13.98
CA TRP A 168 -12.75 -4.09 12.86
C TRP A 168 -13.65 -5.28 12.49
N ARG A 169 -13.08 -6.47 12.43
CA ARG A 169 -13.87 -7.71 12.28
C ARG A 169 -14.92 -7.87 13.39
N THR A 170 -14.55 -7.62 14.65
CA THR A 170 -15.47 -7.68 15.79
C THR A 170 -16.63 -6.69 15.59
N ALA A 171 -16.35 -5.47 15.18
CA ALA A 171 -17.39 -4.47 14.91
C ALA A 171 -18.34 -4.90 13.78
N MET A 172 -17.83 -5.51 12.71
CA MET A 172 -18.66 -6.09 11.65
C MET A 172 -19.47 -7.27 12.16
N ASN A 173 -18.86 -8.16 12.94
CA ASN A 173 -19.55 -9.31 13.53
C ASN A 173 -20.71 -8.86 14.45
N ASP A 174 -20.46 -7.92 15.38
CA ASP A 174 -21.49 -7.37 16.26
C ASP A 174 -22.66 -6.78 15.43
N TYR A 175 -22.34 -6.05 14.37
CA TYR A 175 -23.33 -5.46 13.48
C TYR A 175 -24.17 -6.52 12.75
N TYR A 176 -23.55 -7.54 12.17
CA TYR A 176 -24.27 -8.58 11.45
C TYR A 176 -25.04 -9.53 12.38
N MET A 177 -24.52 -9.82 13.56
CA MET A 177 -25.25 -10.63 14.56
C MET A 177 -26.50 -9.91 15.09
N ALA A 178 -26.46 -8.60 15.24
CA ALA A 178 -27.65 -7.82 15.57
C ALA A 178 -28.75 -7.91 14.50
N HIS A 179 -28.41 -8.19 13.25
CA HIS A 179 -29.35 -8.36 12.13
C HIS A 179 -29.46 -9.82 11.65
N TRP A 180 -28.92 -10.79 12.42
CA TRP A 180 -28.85 -12.18 12.03
C TRP A 180 -30.20 -12.81 11.63
N PRO A 181 -31.34 -12.53 12.30
CA PRO A 181 -32.61 -13.06 11.86
C PRO A 181 -33.00 -12.73 10.43
N GLN A 182 -32.57 -11.58 9.92
CA GLN A 182 -32.80 -11.13 8.54
C GLN A 182 -31.81 -11.70 7.55
N LEU A 183 -30.60 -12.03 8.02
CA LEU A 183 -29.44 -12.43 7.17
C LEU A 183 -29.30 -13.94 7.01
N ARG A 184 -29.72 -14.72 8.02
CA ARG A 184 -29.48 -16.19 8.08
C ARG A 184 -30.07 -16.98 6.92
N HIS A 185 -31.06 -16.43 6.22
CA HIS A 185 -31.74 -17.07 5.10
C HIS A 185 -30.99 -16.86 3.76
N ILE A 186 -29.97 -16.02 3.75
CA ILE A 186 -29.18 -15.76 2.57
C ILE A 186 -28.15 -16.89 2.41
N GLU A 187 -28.06 -17.49 1.22
CA GLU A 187 -27.06 -18.51 0.91
C GLU A 187 -25.65 -18.01 1.22
N GLY A 188 -24.85 -18.77 1.98
CA GLY A 188 -23.49 -18.41 2.38
C GLY A 188 -23.41 -17.32 3.46
N ALA A 189 -24.48 -17.04 4.21
CA ALA A 189 -24.47 -16.03 5.28
C ALA A 189 -23.39 -16.29 6.35
N SER A 190 -23.21 -17.55 6.76
CA SER A 190 -22.16 -17.94 7.72
C SER A 190 -20.75 -17.65 7.21
N GLN A 191 -20.48 -17.99 5.95
CA GLN A 191 -19.17 -17.71 5.32
C GLN A 191 -18.91 -16.19 5.23
N ARG A 192 -19.95 -15.38 4.90
CA ARG A 192 -19.81 -13.93 4.83
C ARG A 192 -19.44 -13.32 6.18
N VAL A 193 -20.07 -13.79 7.25
CA VAL A 193 -19.77 -13.29 8.61
C VAL A 193 -18.43 -13.82 9.11
N GLN A 194 -18.08 -15.06 8.81
CA GLN A 194 -16.85 -15.69 9.32
C GLN A 194 -15.60 -15.32 8.52
N ASP A 195 -15.62 -15.49 7.19
CA ASP A 195 -14.45 -15.39 6.31
C ASP A 195 -14.36 -14.02 5.62
N ASP A 196 -15.45 -13.59 4.95
CA ASP A 196 -15.43 -12.36 4.16
C ASP A 196 -15.17 -11.12 5.02
N THR A 197 -15.65 -11.06 6.28
CA THR A 197 -15.36 -9.94 7.18
C THR A 197 -13.88 -9.85 7.54
N MET A 198 -13.23 -11.01 7.81
CA MET A 198 -11.81 -11.03 8.13
C MET A 198 -10.97 -10.64 6.92
N ARG A 199 -11.25 -11.24 5.76
CA ARG A 199 -10.57 -10.91 4.52
C ARG A 199 -10.74 -9.44 4.15
N PHE A 200 -11.95 -8.90 4.29
CA PHE A 200 -12.23 -7.49 4.01
C PHE A 200 -11.39 -6.56 4.89
N ALA A 201 -11.38 -6.79 6.21
CA ALA A 201 -10.63 -5.95 7.13
C ALA A 201 -9.11 -6.03 6.88
N THR A 202 -8.58 -7.24 6.69
CA THR A 202 -7.14 -7.47 6.43
C THR A 202 -6.70 -6.85 5.10
N THR A 203 -7.45 -7.12 4.03
CA THR A 203 -7.07 -6.64 2.69
C THR A 203 -7.22 -5.12 2.57
N THR A 204 -8.26 -4.54 3.18
CA THR A 204 -8.45 -3.07 3.18
C THR A 204 -7.36 -2.37 3.98
N GLU A 205 -6.99 -2.90 5.14
CA GLU A 205 -5.88 -2.37 5.94
C GLU A 205 -4.57 -2.45 5.16
N GLN A 206 -4.23 -3.61 4.62
CA GLN A 206 -2.98 -3.82 3.88
C GLN A 206 -2.87 -2.88 2.67
N LEU A 207 -3.91 -2.78 1.84
CA LEU A 207 -3.91 -1.88 0.68
C LEU A 207 -3.85 -0.42 1.10
N GLY A 208 -4.57 -0.04 2.16
CA GLY A 208 -4.58 1.32 2.67
C GLY A 208 -3.20 1.75 3.20
N ILE A 209 -2.57 0.93 4.03
CA ILE A 209 -1.23 1.21 4.57
C ILE A 209 -0.18 1.25 3.44
N SER A 210 -0.21 0.30 2.51
CA SER A 210 0.76 0.30 1.39
C SER A 210 0.57 1.50 0.46
N LEU A 211 -0.67 1.98 0.24
CA LEU A 211 -0.92 3.21 -0.52
C LEU A 211 -0.36 4.44 0.20
N LEU A 212 -0.58 4.53 1.51
CA LEU A 212 -0.06 5.63 2.33
C LEU A 212 1.47 5.62 2.36
N ASP A 213 2.08 4.44 2.49
CA ASP A 213 3.53 4.25 2.43
C ASP A 213 4.10 4.74 1.09
N ALA A 214 3.51 4.33 -0.03
CA ALA A 214 3.92 4.77 -1.36
C ALA A 214 3.80 6.29 -1.53
N LEU A 215 2.70 6.91 -1.09
CA LEU A 215 2.52 8.35 -1.16
C LEU A 215 3.51 9.11 -0.27
N MET A 216 3.70 8.67 0.96
CA MET A 216 4.65 9.29 1.90
C MET A 216 6.09 9.14 1.44
N THR A 217 6.44 7.99 0.86
CA THR A 217 7.76 7.75 0.27
C THR A 217 8.01 8.70 -0.90
N LEU A 218 7.04 8.91 -1.79
CA LEU A 218 7.19 9.90 -2.87
C LEU A 218 7.39 11.32 -2.32
N ILE A 219 6.59 11.72 -1.32
CA ILE A 219 6.72 13.05 -0.69
C ILE A 219 8.10 13.22 -0.04
N ALA A 220 8.66 12.17 0.56
CA ALA A 220 9.95 12.23 1.23
C ALA A 220 11.14 12.15 0.25
N PHE A 221 11.09 11.27 -0.75
CA PHE A 221 12.24 11.00 -1.62
C PHE A 221 12.32 11.87 -2.89
N LEU A 222 11.22 12.47 -3.36
CA LEU A 222 11.31 13.43 -4.46
C LEU A 222 12.17 14.65 -4.12
N PRO A 223 12.06 15.30 -2.94
CA PRO A 223 12.99 16.36 -2.53
C PRO A 223 14.46 15.87 -2.42
N VAL A 224 14.69 14.66 -1.93
CA VAL A 224 16.03 14.04 -1.88
C VAL A 224 16.62 13.94 -3.29
N LEU A 225 15.84 13.46 -4.27
CA LEU A 225 16.29 13.40 -5.68
C LEU A 225 16.53 14.80 -6.27
N VAL A 226 15.75 15.82 -5.89
CA VAL A 226 15.98 17.21 -6.28
C VAL A 226 17.36 17.67 -5.78
N THR A 227 17.66 17.45 -4.50
CA THR A 227 18.95 17.82 -3.90
C THR A 227 20.11 17.06 -4.57
N LEU A 228 19.98 15.75 -4.75
CA LEU A 228 21.02 14.92 -5.38
C LEU A 228 21.20 15.26 -6.86
N SER A 229 20.16 15.78 -7.53
CA SER A 229 20.24 16.23 -8.94
C SER A 229 21.24 17.38 -9.15
N ALA A 230 21.56 18.16 -8.12
CA ALA A 230 22.55 19.23 -8.23
C ALA A 230 23.95 18.72 -8.63
N ASN A 231 24.24 17.46 -8.34
CA ASN A 231 25.52 16.80 -8.67
C ASN A 231 25.56 16.22 -10.09
N ILE A 232 24.44 16.24 -10.83
CA ILE A 232 24.32 15.66 -12.17
C ILE A 232 24.22 16.78 -13.19
N THR A 233 25.21 16.88 -14.04
CA THR A 233 25.29 17.96 -15.05
C THR A 233 24.46 17.66 -16.28
N GLU A 234 24.47 16.41 -16.76
CA GLU A 234 23.85 16.01 -18.03
C GLU A 234 23.31 14.58 -17.94
N LEU A 235 22.15 14.35 -18.57
CA LEU A 235 21.66 13.00 -18.83
C LEU A 235 22.11 12.52 -20.21
N PRO A 236 22.44 11.22 -20.38
CA PRO A 236 22.72 10.65 -21.70
C PRO A 236 21.54 10.91 -22.64
N ILE A 237 21.84 11.29 -23.90
CA ILE A 237 20.86 11.51 -24.98
C ILE A 237 19.99 12.77 -24.81
N ILE A 238 19.60 13.16 -23.57
CA ILE A 238 18.67 14.26 -23.30
C ILE A 238 19.44 15.58 -23.08
N GLY A 239 20.70 15.50 -22.58
CA GLY A 239 21.50 16.68 -22.24
C GLY A 239 21.18 17.28 -20.88
N ALA A 240 21.48 18.57 -20.69
CA ALA A 240 21.29 19.30 -19.45
C ALA A 240 19.81 19.70 -19.30
N ILE A 241 19.18 19.23 -18.23
CA ILE A 241 17.78 19.56 -17.86
C ILE A 241 17.70 19.88 -16.36
N PRO A 242 16.72 20.69 -15.92
CA PRO A 242 16.52 20.91 -14.50
C PRO A 242 16.07 19.61 -13.80
N HIS A 243 16.65 19.37 -12.62
CA HIS A 243 16.34 18.19 -11.78
C HIS A 243 16.38 16.84 -12.52
N PRO A 244 17.51 16.48 -13.16
CA PRO A 244 17.60 15.35 -14.10
C PRO A 244 17.21 14.01 -13.47
N LEU A 245 17.53 13.76 -12.20
CA LEU A 245 17.16 12.52 -11.50
C LEU A 245 15.64 12.38 -11.30
N VAL A 246 14.96 13.49 -10.99
CA VAL A 246 13.50 13.48 -10.82
C VAL A 246 12.82 13.15 -12.13
N VAL A 247 13.24 13.82 -13.23
CA VAL A 247 12.70 13.57 -14.56
C VAL A 247 12.96 12.14 -15.00
N ALA A 248 14.19 11.63 -14.80
CA ALA A 248 14.54 10.25 -15.10
C ALA A 248 13.71 9.24 -14.30
N ALA A 249 13.54 9.46 -12.97
CA ALA A 249 12.71 8.62 -12.12
C ALA A 249 11.26 8.56 -12.59
N LEU A 250 10.65 9.73 -12.87
CA LEU A 250 9.27 9.82 -13.33
C LEU A 250 9.05 9.15 -14.69
N LEU A 251 9.91 9.44 -15.66
CA LEU A 251 9.81 8.86 -17.02
C LEU A 251 10.03 7.35 -16.99
N TRP A 252 11.02 6.88 -16.26
CA TRP A 252 11.32 5.45 -16.14
C TRP A 252 10.20 4.69 -15.41
N SER A 253 9.70 5.25 -14.32
CA SER A 253 8.57 4.67 -13.58
C SER A 253 7.29 4.64 -14.42
N ALA A 254 6.98 5.72 -15.16
CA ALA A 254 5.85 5.78 -16.07
C ALA A 254 5.99 4.76 -17.21
N PHE A 255 7.20 4.63 -17.80
CA PHE A 255 7.48 3.63 -18.82
C PHE A 255 7.27 2.21 -18.30
N GLY A 256 7.89 1.85 -17.17
CA GLY A 256 7.76 0.52 -16.58
C GLY A 256 6.33 0.19 -16.19
N THR A 257 5.65 1.15 -15.56
CA THR A 257 4.23 1.06 -15.21
C THR A 257 3.37 0.86 -16.45
N GLY A 258 3.59 1.65 -17.50
CA GLY A 258 2.87 1.56 -18.75
C GLY A 258 3.07 0.22 -19.46
N VAL A 259 4.30 -0.26 -19.58
CA VAL A 259 4.62 -1.57 -20.17
C VAL A 259 3.93 -2.70 -19.40
N LEU A 260 4.07 -2.74 -18.07
CA LEU A 260 3.47 -3.78 -17.25
C LEU A 260 1.93 -3.74 -17.29
N ALA A 261 1.34 -2.54 -17.30
CA ALA A 261 -0.10 -2.37 -17.43
C ALA A 261 -0.61 -2.88 -18.79
N LEU A 262 0.06 -2.52 -19.89
CA LEU A 262 -0.31 -2.96 -21.25
C LEU A 262 -0.21 -4.48 -21.41
N VAL A 263 0.88 -5.08 -20.96
CA VAL A 263 1.10 -6.53 -21.05
C VAL A 263 0.15 -7.29 -20.11
N GLY A 264 -0.09 -6.74 -18.92
CA GLY A 264 -0.94 -7.35 -17.88
C GLY A 264 -2.44 -7.10 -18.03
N ILE A 265 -2.90 -6.30 -18.99
CA ILE A 265 -4.28 -5.81 -19.11
C ILE A 265 -5.36 -6.90 -19.11
N LYS A 266 -5.02 -8.10 -19.62
CA LYS A 266 -5.95 -9.24 -19.68
C LYS A 266 -5.96 -10.10 -18.41
N LEU A 267 -4.92 -10.02 -17.57
CA LEU A 267 -4.76 -10.90 -16.42
C LEU A 267 -5.90 -10.77 -15.40
N PRO A 268 -6.35 -9.56 -14.99
CA PRO A 268 -7.45 -9.44 -14.02
C PRO A 268 -8.75 -10.09 -14.52
N GLY A 269 -9.07 -9.94 -15.81
CA GLY A 269 -10.26 -10.56 -16.39
C GLY A 269 -10.19 -12.08 -16.45
N LEU A 270 -9.00 -12.62 -16.72
CA LEU A 270 -8.74 -14.07 -16.72
C LEU A 270 -8.79 -14.64 -15.30
N GLU A 271 -8.19 -13.97 -14.33
CA GLU A 271 -8.23 -14.33 -12.92
C GLU A 271 -9.67 -14.34 -12.38
N PHE A 272 -10.44 -13.30 -12.66
CA PHE A 272 -11.86 -13.25 -12.30
C PHE A 272 -12.66 -14.39 -12.90
N ARG A 273 -12.42 -14.72 -14.18
CA ARG A 273 -13.06 -15.87 -14.84
C ARG A 273 -12.66 -17.17 -14.16
N ASN A 274 -11.38 -17.32 -13.79
CA ASN A 274 -10.87 -18.51 -13.11
C ASN A 274 -11.57 -18.71 -11.76
N GLN A 275 -11.69 -17.65 -10.96
CA GLN A 275 -12.41 -17.69 -9.69
C GLN A 275 -13.88 -18.09 -9.85
N ARG A 276 -14.54 -17.64 -10.91
CA ARG A 276 -15.94 -18.03 -11.19
C ARG A 276 -16.08 -19.50 -11.52
N VAL A 277 -15.19 -20.06 -12.36
CA VAL A 277 -15.22 -21.47 -12.75
C VAL A 277 -14.88 -22.35 -11.54
N GLU A 278 -13.94 -21.92 -10.71
CA GLU A 278 -13.59 -22.60 -9.45
C GLU A 278 -14.75 -22.59 -8.44
N ALA A 279 -15.45 -21.47 -8.32
CA ALA A 279 -16.64 -21.39 -7.48
C ALA A 279 -17.77 -22.31 -7.97
N ALA A 280 -17.98 -22.43 -9.28
CA ALA A 280 -18.97 -23.34 -9.84
C ALA A 280 -18.62 -24.81 -9.56
N TYR A 281 -17.35 -25.19 -9.71
CA TYR A 281 -16.87 -26.55 -9.38
C TYR A 281 -17.04 -26.85 -7.89
N ARG A 282 -16.63 -25.93 -7.01
CA ARG A 282 -16.81 -26.07 -5.54
C ARG A 282 -18.27 -26.19 -5.17
N LYS A 283 -19.15 -25.38 -5.78
CA LYS A 283 -20.59 -25.41 -5.49
C LYS A 283 -21.21 -26.77 -5.78
N GLU A 284 -20.83 -27.40 -6.89
CA GLU A 284 -21.34 -28.73 -7.24
C GLU A 284 -20.83 -29.82 -6.29
N LEU A 285 -19.55 -29.72 -5.84
CA LEU A 285 -19.01 -30.64 -4.85
C LEU A 285 -19.72 -30.50 -3.49
N VAL A 286 -19.95 -29.27 -3.02
CA VAL A 286 -20.68 -29.03 -1.77
C VAL A 286 -22.11 -29.56 -1.83
N TYR A 287 -22.81 -29.39 -2.96
CA TYR A 287 -24.13 -29.97 -3.11
C TYR A 287 -24.11 -31.51 -3.11
N GLY A 288 -23.03 -32.13 -3.62
CA GLY A 288 -22.83 -33.54 -3.60
C GLY A 288 -22.54 -34.13 -2.21
N GLU A 289 -22.15 -33.30 -1.22
CA GLU A 289 -21.99 -33.73 0.17
C GLU A 289 -23.35 -34.07 0.82
N ASP A 290 -24.39 -33.32 0.44
CA ASP A 290 -25.74 -33.45 1.04
C ASP A 290 -26.70 -34.24 0.15
N ASP A 291 -26.49 -34.34 -1.17
CA ASP A 291 -27.38 -34.98 -2.14
C ASP A 291 -26.60 -35.96 -3.06
N PRO A 292 -26.80 -37.27 -2.88
CA PRO A 292 -26.15 -38.29 -3.71
C PRO A 292 -26.48 -38.23 -5.22
N ALA A 293 -27.53 -37.50 -5.63
CA ALA A 293 -27.86 -37.28 -7.03
C ALA A 293 -27.06 -36.15 -7.68
N ARG A 294 -26.31 -35.41 -6.86
CA ARG A 294 -25.41 -34.33 -7.30
C ARG A 294 -23.96 -34.80 -7.42
N ALA A 295 -23.12 -33.94 -7.96
CA ALA A 295 -21.68 -34.19 -8.14
C ALA A 295 -21.38 -35.52 -8.88
N ASP A 296 -22.23 -35.86 -9.85
CA ASP A 296 -21.99 -37.05 -10.69
C ASP A 296 -20.66 -36.93 -11.46
N PRO A 297 -19.98 -38.05 -11.75
CA PRO A 297 -18.65 -38.05 -12.37
C PRO A 297 -18.58 -37.31 -13.71
N VAL A 298 -19.67 -37.26 -14.47
CA VAL A 298 -19.73 -36.61 -15.79
C VAL A 298 -19.76 -35.06 -15.59
N THR A 299 -20.64 -34.58 -14.73
CA THR A 299 -20.76 -33.12 -14.42
C THR A 299 -19.51 -32.60 -13.77
N THR A 300 -18.98 -33.25 -12.75
CA THR A 300 -17.75 -32.85 -12.08
C THR A 300 -16.54 -32.90 -13.00
N GLY A 301 -16.46 -33.90 -13.89
CA GLY A 301 -15.44 -34.01 -14.91
C GLY A 301 -15.47 -32.86 -15.93
N GLN A 302 -16.67 -32.44 -16.37
CA GLN A 302 -16.83 -31.28 -17.28
C GLN A 302 -16.46 -29.97 -16.60
N LEU A 303 -16.88 -29.78 -15.36
CA LEU A 303 -16.54 -28.57 -14.57
C LEU A 303 -15.04 -28.49 -14.35
N PHE A 304 -14.39 -29.61 -13.99
CA PHE A 304 -12.94 -29.67 -13.83
C PHE A 304 -12.18 -29.46 -15.15
N ALA A 305 -12.66 -29.99 -16.25
CA ALA A 305 -12.09 -29.75 -17.58
C ALA A 305 -12.14 -28.26 -17.96
N ASN A 306 -13.24 -27.55 -17.63
CA ASN A 306 -13.35 -26.12 -17.82
C ASN A 306 -12.38 -25.34 -16.93
N LEU A 307 -12.26 -25.75 -15.67
CA LEU A 307 -11.30 -25.19 -14.72
C LEU A 307 -9.87 -25.32 -15.25
N ARG A 308 -9.45 -26.53 -15.65
CA ARG A 308 -8.14 -26.81 -16.22
C ARG A 308 -7.85 -25.96 -17.46
N ARG A 309 -8.82 -25.80 -18.38
CA ARG A 309 -8.67 -24.98 -19.58
C ARG A 309 -8.44 -23.50 -19.25
N ASN A 310 -9.16 -22.98 -18.26
CA ASN A 310 -8.97 -21.59 -17.81
C ASN A 310 -7.61 -21.40 -17.14
N TYR A 311 -7.15 -22.33 -16.29
CA TYR A 311 -5.82 -22.26 -15.68
C TYR A 311 -4.71 -22.30 -16.73
N PHE A 312 -4.76 -23.19 -17.73
CA PHE A 312 -3.74 -23.23 -18.78
C PHE A 312 -3.72 -21.94 -19.62
N ARG A 313 -4.90 -21.37 -19.88
CA ARG A 313 -4.99 -20.07 -20.55
C ARG A 313 -4.38 -18.95 -19.69
N LEU A 314 -4.66 -18.94 -18.40
CA LEU A 314 -4.10 -17.99 -17.44
C LEU A 314 -2.57 -18.13 -17.36
N TYR A 315 -2.05 -19.35 -17.24
CA TYR A 315 -0.61 -19.62 -17.20
C TYR A 315 0.10 -19.14 -18.45
N PHE A 316 -0.48 -19.34 -19.63
CA PHE A 316 0.08 -18.83 -20.89
C PHE A 316 0.16 -17.29 -20.88
N HIS A 317 -0.85 -16.61 -20.37
CA HIS A 317 -0.81 -15.15 -20.23
C HIS A 317 0.20 -14.69 -19.19
N TYR A 318 0.44 -15.46 -18.13
CA TYR A 318 1.48 -15.18 -17.16
C TYR A 318 2.90 -15.34 -17.72
N VAL A 319 3.12 -16.21 -18.71
CA VAL A 319 4.46 -16.41 -19.30
C VAL A 319 4.98 -15.09 -19.87
N TYR A 320 4.28 -14.48 -20.82
CA TYR A 320 4.76 -13.24 -21.42
C TYR A 320 4.71 -12.04 -20.49
N PHE A 321 3.75 -11.99 -19.55
CA PHE A 321 3.75 -10.99 -18.50
C PHE A 321 5.01 -11.10 -17.64
N ASN A 322 5.34 -12.30 -17.17
CA ASN A 322 6.52 -12.54 -16.36
C ASN A 322 7.82 -12.27 -17.14
N VAL A 323 7.90 -12.66 -18.41
CA VAL A 323 9.04 -12.32 -19.26
C VAL A 323 9.24 -10.80 -19.34
N SER A 324 8.17 -10.05 -19.65
CA SER A 324 8.21 -8.59 -19.69
C SER A 324 8.58 -7.97 -18.34
N ARG A 325 8.02 -8.51 -17.25
CA ARG A 325 8.32 -8.07 -15.89
C ARG A 325 9.78 -8.30 -15.53
N TYR A 326 10.31 -9.49 -15.79
CA TYR A 326 11.71 -9.80 -15.48
C TYR A 326 12.69 -9.03 -16.36
N LEU A 327 12.39 -8.83 -17.65
CA LEU A 327 13.18 -7.95 -18.51
C LEU A 327 13.20 -6.52 -17.97
N TYR A 328 12.04 -5.99 -17.57
CA TYR A 328 11.98 -4.67 -16.96
C TYR A 328 12.82 -4.60 -15.67
N ILE A 329 12.68 -5.56 -14.75
CA ILE A 329 13.45 -5.60 -13.49
C ILE A 329 14.96 -5.65 -13.77
N GLN A 330 15.41 -6.45 -14.76
CA GLN A 330 16.84 -6.51 -15.10
C GLN A 330 17.36 -5.22 -15.75
N THR A 331 16.55 -4.62 -16.63
CA THR A 331 16.91 -3.33 -17.22
C THR A 331 16.93 -2.21 -16.17
N ASP A 332 16.01 -2.27 -15.21
CA ASP A 332 15.90 -1.35 -14.12
C ASP A 332 17.12 -1.37 -13.18
N ASN A 333 17.68 -2.55 -12.90
CA ASN A 333 18.92 -2.65 -12.12
C ASN A 333 20.13 -1.94 -12.81
N ILE A 334 20.11 -1.84 -14.12
CA ILE A 334 21.17 -1.19 -14.92
C ILE A 334 20.85 0.29 -15.20
N PHE A 335 19.58 0.66 -15.24
CA PHE A 335 19.13 2.00 -15.63
C PHE A 335 19.82 3.14 -14.88
N PRO A 336 19.95 3.12 -13.54
CA PRO A 336 20.63 4.18 -12.81
C PRO A 336 22.10 4.36 -13.25
N TYR A 337 22.80 3.26 -13.51
CA TYR A 337 24.19 3.32 -13.97
C TYR A 337 24.30 3.87 -15.39
N LEU A 338 23.30 3.62 -16.25
CA LEU A 338 23.26 4.21 -17.59
C LEU A 338 23.11 5.73 -17.52
N ILE A 339 22.21 6.23 -16.66
CA ILE A 339 22.01 7.68 -16.52
C ILE A 339 23.14 8.38 -15.79
N LEU A 340 23.79 7.70 -14.84
CA LEU A 340 24.92 8.26 -14.06
C LEU A 340 26.28 8.06 -14.76
N GLY A 341 26.34 7.24 -15.79
CA GLY A 341 27.61 6.89 -16.48
C GLY A 341 28.51 8.07 -16.83
N PRO A 342 28.01 9.12 -17.53
CA PRO A 342 28.81 10.30 -17.83
C PRO A 342 29.40 10.97 -16.59
N THR A 343 28.56 11.15 -15.55
CA THR A 343 28.94 11.80 -14.30
C THR A 343 29.96 10.96 -13.50
N ILE A 344 29.80 9.64 -13.52
CA ILE A 344 30.76 8.69 -12.88
C ILE A 344 32.13 8.74 -13.57
N ILE A 345 32.16 8.70 -14.91
CA ILE A 345 33.43 8.68 -15.68
C ILE A 345 34.23 9.97 -15.48
N VAL A 346 33.54 11.11 -15.39
CA VAL A 346 34.20 12.41 -15.13
C VAL A 346 34.61 12.54 -13.65
N GLY A 347 34.12 11.65 -12.76
CA GLY A 347 34.41 11.71 -11.33
C GLY A 347 33.69 12.84 -10.59
N ALA A 348 32.55 13.30 -11.12
CA ALA A 348 31.78 14.40 -10.54
C ALA A 348 30.92 13.98 -9.33
N ILE A 349 30.74 12.69 -9.09
CA ILE A 349 30.03 12.16 -7.91
C ILE A 349 30.90 11.16 -7.15
N THR A 350 30.70 11.09 -5.84
CA THR A 350 31.34 10.11 -4.96
C THR A 350 30.58 8.77 -4.95
N LEU A 351 31.21 7.73 -4.43
CA LEU A 351 30.55 6.43 -4.23
C LEU A 351 29.34 6.55 -3.27
N GLY A 352 29.44 7.41 -2.27
CA GLY A 352 28.34 7.70 -1.34
C GLY A 352 27.15 8.36 -2.02
N ALA A 353 27.39 9.44 -2.78
CA ALA A 353 26.35 10.10 -3.55
C ALA A 353 25.70 9.15 -4.56
N MET A 354 26.49 8.30 -5.22
CA MET A 354 25.96 7.28 -6.14
C MET A 354 24.99 6.34 -5.41
N ASN A 355 25.37 5.79 -4.25
CA ASN A 355 24.51 4.87 -3.51
C ASN A 355 23.24 5.56 -2.97
N GLN A 356 23.32 6.82 -2.55
CA GLN A 356 22.15 7.61 -2.19
C GLN A 356 21.18 7.77 -3.39
N ILE A 357 21.68 8.06 -4.57
CA ILE A 357 20.88 8.19 -5.79
C ILE A 357 20.25 6.86 -6.15
N LEU A 358 20.99 5.76 -6.12
CA LEU A 358 20.46 4.42 -6.41
C LEU A 358 19.30 4.07 -5.48
N ASN A 359 19.47 4.27 -4.17
CA ASN A 359 18.41 4.00 -3.18
C ASN A 359 17.21 4.92 -3.38
N ALA A 360 17.41 6.22 -3.56
CA ALA A 360 16.32 7.17 -3.76
C ALA A 360 15.51 6.89 -5.04
N LEU A 361 16.18 6.51 -6.14
CA LEU A 361 15.52 6.08 -7.37
C LEU A 361 14.70 4.82 -7.16
N ASP A 362 15.20 3.83 -6.39
CA ASP A 362 14.51 2.60 -6.06
C ASP A 362 13.24 2.87 -5.24
N GLN A 363 13.30 3.74 -4.23
CA GLN A 363 12.18 4.13 -3.40
C GLN A 363 11.07 4.79 -4.23
N VAL A 364 11.43 5.75 -5.09
CA VAL A 364 10.47 6.45 -5.95
C VAL A 364 9.83 5.49 -6.95
N ARG A 365 10.62 4.65 -7.61
CA ARG A 365 10.13 3.65 -8.56
C ARG A 365 9.15 2.67 -7.91
N THR A 366 9.51 2.09 -6.77
CA THR A 366 8.68 1.11 -6.06
C THR A 366 7.35 1.72 -5.65
N SER A 367 7.35 3.00 -5.24
CA SER A 367 6.14 3.74 -4.92
C SER A 367 5.21 3.91 -6.13
N PHE A 368 5.75 4.22 -7.31
CA PHE A 368 4.93 4.30 -8.53
C PHE A 368 4.38 2.95 -8.98
N GLN A 369 5.11 1.87 -8.76
CA GLN A 369 4.67 0.52 -9.13
C GLN A 369 3.62 -0.07 -8.18
N TYR A 370 3.33 0.58 -7.06
CA TYR A 370 2.38 0.11 -6.06
C TYR A 370 1.03 -0.30 -6.65
N LEU A 371 0.41 0.56 -7.46
CA LEU A 371 -0.91 0.27 -8.03
C LEU A 371 -0.93 -0.97 -8.92
N ILE A 372 0.15 -1.22 -9.66
CA ILE A 372 0.25 -2.39 -10.55
C ILE A 372 0.49 -3.65 -9.74
N THR A 373 1.39 -3.60 -8.78
CA THR A 373 1.71 -4.75 -7.93
C THR A 373 0.54 -5.15 -7.04
N SER A 374 -0.26 -4.17 -6.60
CA SER A 374 -1.44 -4.37 -5.75
C SER A 374 -2.72 -4.71 -6.53
N TRP A 375 -2.70 -4.67 -7.87
CA TRP A 375 -3.90 -4.85 -8.68
C TRP A 375 -4.67 -6.17 -8.41
N PRO A 376 -4.04 -7.35 -8.30
CA PRO A 376 -4.74 -8.58 -7.93
C PRO A 376 -5.47 -8.47 -6.59
N THR A 377 -4.83 -7.87 -5.60
CA THR A 377 -5.39 -7.66 -4.26
C THR A 377 -6.56 -6.66 -4.27
N ILE A 378 -6.48 -5.63 -5.12
CA ILE A 378 -7.58 -4.68 -5.33
C ILE A 378 -8.80 -5.39 -5.93
N VAL A 379 -8.60 -6.26 -6.93
CA VAL A 379 -9.67 -7.05 -7.55
C VAL A 379 -10.31 -8.00 -6.53
N GLU A 380 -9.51 -8.66 -5.71
CA GLU A 380 -9.99 -9.50 -4.61
C GLU A 380 -10.83 -8.70 -3.62
N LEU A 381 -10.32 -7.54 -3.16
CA LEU A 381 -11.05 -6.65 -2.26
C LEU A 381 -12.40 -6.21 -2.84
N LEU A 382 -12.42 -5.83 -4.12
CA LEU A 382 -13.67 -5.43 -4.80
C LEU A 382 -14.68 -6.58 -4.85
N SER A 383 -14.23 -7.81 -5.04
CA SER A 383 -15.10 -9.00 -5.00
C SER A 383 -15.71 -9.20 -3.62
N ILE A 384 -14.88 -9.17 -2.56
CA ILE A 384 -15.33 -9.31 -1.17
C ILE A 384 -16.28 -8.15 -0.80
N TYR A 385 -15.94 -6.92 -1.17
CA TYR A 385 -16.76 -5.74 -0.95
C TYR A 385 -18.15 -5.86 -1.57
N LYS A 386 -18.24 -6.37 -2.82
CA LYS A 386 -19.53 -6.57 -3.50
C LYS A 386 -20.39 -7.59 -2.77
N ARG A 387 -19.81 -8.73 -2.34
CA ARG A 387 -20.54 -9.75 -1.57
C ARG A 387 -21.07 -9.21 -0.24
N LEU A 388 -20.24 -8.50 0.52
CA LEU A 388 -20.64 -7.91 1.79
C LEU A 388 -21.66 -6.77 1.60
N ARG A 389 -21.55 -5.99 0.51
CA ARG A 389 -22.52 -4.94 0.19
C ARG A 389 -23.89 -5.53 -0.18
N ALA A 390 -23.93 -6.62 -0.95
CA ALA A 390 -25.16 -7.34 -1.24
C ALA A 390 -25.81 -7.85 0.05
N PHE A 391 -24.99 -8.36 0.96
CA PHE A 391 -25.44 -8.80 2.29
C PHE A 391 -26.00 -7.64 3.15
N GLU A 392 -25.37 -6.47 3.15
CA GLU A 392 -25.87 -5.26 3.84
C GLU A 392 -27.11 -4.65 3.17
N ALA A 393 -27.26 -4.80 1.85
CA ALA A 393 -28.45 -4.31 1.13
C ALA A 393 -29.74 -4.96 1.67
N THR A 394 -29.69 -6.20 2.10
CA THR A 394 -30.82 -6.89 2.74
C THR A 394 -31.22 -6.24 4.08
N ILE A 395 -30.25 -5.69 4.84
CA ILE A 395 -30.53 -4.99 6.11
C ILE A 395 -31.15 -3.61 5.83
N THR A 396 -30.66 -2.92 4.82
CA THR A 396 -31.00 -1.51 4.54
C THR A 396 -32.13 -1.34 3.54
N GLY A 397 -32.64 -2.43 2.93
CA GLY A 397 -33.61 -2.39 1.82
C GLY A 397 -33.06 -1.73 0.55
N GLY A 398 -31.72 -1.66 0.43
CA GLY A 398 -31.07 -1.01 -0.72
C GLY A 398 -31.08 -1.89 -1.97
N PRO A 399 -30.83 -1.30 -3.16
CA PRO A 399 -30.73 -2.07 -4.40
C PRO A 399 -29.52 -3.01 -4.34
N LEU A 400 -29.71 -4.23 -4.84
CA LEU A 400 -28.62 -5.19 -5.04
C LEU A 400 -27.59 -4.60 -6.02
N PRO A 401 -26.28 -4.92 -5.84
CA PRO A 401 -25.26 -4.50 -6.81
C PRO A 401 -25.60 -4.95 -8.22
N SER A 402 -25.35 -4.12 -9.23
CA SER A 402 -25.70 -4.33 -10.64
C SER A 402 -25.23 -5.67 -11.24
N ILE A 403 -24.12 -6.24 -10.74
CA ILE A 403 -23.62 -7.56 -11.18
C ILE A 403 -24.57 -8.69 -10.80
N ASP A 404 -25.22 -8.62 -9.63
CA ASP A 404 -26.19 -9.65 -9.23
C ASP A 404 -27.50 -9.47 -9.99
N SER A 405 -27.92 -8.23 -10.31
CA SER A 405 -29.06 -7.94 -11.15
C SER A 405 -28.83 -8.39 -12.60
N ASP A 406 -27.65 -8.13 -13.16
CA ASP A 406 -27.28 -8.56 -14.52
C ASP A 406 -27.13 -10.07 -14.63
N PHE A 407 -26.60 -10.73 -13.58
CA PHE A 407 -26.52 -12.19 -13.53
C PHE A 407 -27.91 -12.84 -13.43
N LEU A 408 -28.77 -12.30 -12.58
CA LEU A 408 -30.16 -12.76 -12.45
C LEU A 408 -30.97 -12.49 -13.73
N ALA A 409 -30.75 -11.36 -14.41
CA ALA A 409 -31.35 -11.07 -15.70
C ALA A 409 -30.85 -12.03 -16.81
N ALA A 410 -29.54 -12.33 -16.84
CA ALA A 410 -28.96 -13.29 -17.76
C ALA A 410 -29.35 -14.73 -17.47
N ALA A 411 -29.51 -15.11 -16.21
CA ALA A 411 -30.03 -16.40 -15.79
C ALA A 411 -31.51 -16.55 -16.17
N ARG A 412 -32.33 -15.53 -15.93
CA ARG A 412 -33.76 -15.49 -16.34
C ARG A 412 -33.93 -15.56 -17.87
N ALA A 413 -33.04 -14.90 -18.62
CA ALA A 413 -33.06 -14.94 -20.08
C ALA A 413 -32.66 -16.32 -20.66
N ARG A 414 -31.87 -17.11 -19.90
CA ARG A 414 -31.50 -18.47 -20.30
C ARG A 414 -32.52 -19.53 -19.91
N ASP A 415 -33.19 -19.34 -18.77
CA ASP A 415 -34.10 -20.34 -18.21
C ASP A 415 -35.56 -20.16 -18.61
N GLY A 416 -35.95 -19.27 -19.47
CA GLY A 416 -37.30 -19.13 -20.07
C GLY A 416 -38.52 -19.64 -19.28
N SER A 417 -38.32 -20.15 -18.05
CA SER A 417 -39.32 -20.88 -17.27
C SER A 417 -39.02 -20.89 -15.76
N VAL A 418 -38.89 -19.71 -15.13
CA VAL A 418 -39.01 -19.68 -13.66
C VAL A 418 -40.26 -18.88 -13.30
N PRO A 419 -41.28 -19.51 -12.69
CA PRO A 419 -42.46 -18.82 -12.21
C PRO A 419 -42.03 -17.82 -11.11
N LEU A 420 -42.59 -16.64 -11.16
CA LEU A 420 -42.60 -15.68 -10.08
C LEU A 420 -43.15 -16.37 -8.82
N VAL A 421 -42.37 -16.48 -7.78
CA VAL A 421 -42.88 -16.74 -6.43
C VAL A 421 -43.32 -15.38 -5.92
N ASP A 422 -44.61 -15.11 -6.07
CA ASP A 422 -45.32 -14.09 -5.33
C ASP A 422 -45.41 -14.55 -3.86
N GLY A 423 -45.00 -13.67 -2.89
CA GLY A 423 -45.14 -13.91 -1.46
C GLY A 423 -44.10 -13.14 -0.66
#